data_af3331d2079a6a5f78577fb3c21c23f2
#
_entry.id   af3331d2079a6a5f78577fb3c21c23f2
#
_cell.length_a   1.000
_cell.length_b   1.000
_cell.length_c   1.000
_cell.angle_alpha   90.00
_cell.angle_beta   90.00
_cell.angle_gamma   90.00
#
_symmetry.space_group_name_H-M   'P 1'
#
loop_
_entity.id
_entity.type
_entity.pdbx_description
1 polymer ?
#
loop_
_entity_poly.entity_id
_entity_poly.type
_entity_poly.pdbx_seq_one_letter_code
_entity_poly.pdbx_strand_id
1 'polypeptide(L)'
;MEQETNMILTNDLLKKDTVPFDFTNPPIEPEKLFKDMSAFMTESKGVGLSANQVGLPYSVFVFGDPNTPDDHVGVFNPNIVDYNTEEEYAEEGCLSFPGLWVKVKRPITIRARFQTWDGTQDTIVLGGYSARVFQHEYDHMFGVTFHQRANTFHLDRAKKNLKLLNRRRKRSKDSSLLKHSASSTVGGS
;
A
#
# COMPACT_ATOMS: atom_id res chain seq x y z
N MET A 1 -5.59 -13.33 -26.28
CA MET A 1 -5.42 -11.91 -25.94
C MET A 1 -5.66 -11.83 -24.43
N GLU A 2 -4.59 -11.77 -23.65
CA GLU A 2 -4.68 -11.52 -22.21
C GLU A 2 -5.19 -10.07 -22.06
N GLN A 3 -6.33 -9.90 -21.42
CA GLN A 3 -6.80 -8.57 -21.04
C GLN A 3 -5.86 -8.06 -19.93
N GLU A 4 -5.02 -7.08 -20.24
CA GLU A 4 -4.29 -6.33 -19.22
C GLU A 4 -5.32 -5.73 -18.24
N THR A 5 -5.25 -6.14 -16.99
CA THR A 5 -6.08 -5.56 -15.94
C THR A 5 -5.53 -4.18 -15.65
N ASN A 6 -6.18 -3.15 -16.13
CA ASN A 6 -5.76 -1.76 -15.92
C ASN A 6 -6.09 -1.36 -14.47
N MET A 7 -5.19 -1.70 -13.53
CA MET A 7 -5.36 -1.39 -12.11
C MET A 7 -5.17 0.11 -11.85
N ILE A 8 -6.04 0.69 -11.06
CA ILE A 8 -6.00 2.10 -10.67
C ILE A 8 -6.22 2.17 -9.15
N LEU A 9 -5.42 2.97 -8.45
CA LEU A 9 -5.65 3.21 -7.03
C LEU A 9 -6.99 3.92 -6.81
N THR A 10 -7.77 3.37 -5.88
CA THR A 10 -9.05 3.93 -5.44
C THR A 10 -9.16 3.88 -3.91
N ASN A 11 -9.98 4.74 -3.34
CA ASN A 11 -10.23 4.76 -1.89
C ASN A 11 -11.64 4.25 -1.53
N ASP A 12 -12.42 3.81 -2.51
CA ASP A 12 -13.84 3.51 -2.33
C ASP A 12 -14.08 2.32 -1.38
N LEU A 13 -13.16 1.35 -1.39
CA LEU A 13 -13.24 0.15 -0.56
C LEU A 13 -12.36 0.17 0.69
N LEU A 14 -11.47 1.17 0.84
CA LEU A 14 -10.49 1.20 1.94
C LEU A 14 -11.09 1.34 3.35
N LYS A 15 -12.37 1.65 3.46
CA LYS A 15 -13.09 1.78 4.75
C LYS A 15 -14.08 0.66 4.99
N LYS A 16 -14.02 -0.39 4.17
CA LYS A 16 -14.93 -1.54 4.24
C LYS A 16 -14.12 -2.79 4.53
N ASP A 17 -14.73 -3.71 5.25
CA ASP A 17 -14.20 -5.06 5.40
C ASP A 17 -14.16 -5.74 4.03
N THR A 18 -13.10 -6.50 3.78
CA THR A 18 -12.99 -7.32 2.59
C THR A 18 -13.72 -8.65 2.78
N VAL A 19 -14.02 -9.32 1.68
CA VAL A 19 -14.61 -10.67 1.69
C VAL A 19 -13.52 -11.71 1.41
N PRO A 20 -13.61 -12.92 1.99
CA PRO A 20 -12.69 -14.00 1.68
C PRO A 20 -12.64 -14.29 0.18
N PHE A 21 -11.45 -14.58 -0.33
CA PHE A 21 -11.27 -15.05 -1.70
C PHE A 21 -11.67 -16.51 -1.80
N ASP A 22 -12.60 -16.84 -2.69
CA ASP A 22 -13.11 -18.20 -2.88
C ASP A 22 -12.29 -18.94 -3.94
N PHE A 23 -11.48 -19.90 -3.49
CA PHE A 23 -10.67 -20.76 -4.37
C PHE A 23 -11.49 -21.87 -5.06
N THR A 24 -12.70 -22.16 -4.57
CA THR A 24 -13.55 -23.20 -5.19
C THR A 24 -14.30 -22.65 -6.42
N ASN A 25 -14.60 -21.35 -6.41
CA ASN A 25 -15.19 -20.62 -7.51
C ASN A 25 -14.51 -19.24 -7.61
N PRO A 26 -13.27 -19.17 -8.09
CA PRO A 26 -12.48 -17.94 -8.01
C PRO A 26 -13.11 -16.83 -8.87
N PRO A 27 -13.34 -15.63 -8.27
CA PRO A 27 -13.90 -14.50 -9.01
C PRO A 27 -12.94 -13.92 -10.06
N ILE A 28 -11.66 -14.17 -9.87
CA ILE A 28 -10.55 -13.83 -10.76
C ILE A 28 -9.57 -14.99 -10.69
N GLU A 29 -8.90 -15.31 -11.81
CA GLU A 29 -7.85 -16.32 -11.79
C GLU A 29 -6.75 -15.91 -10.79
N PRO A 30 -6.42 -16.76 -9.76
CA PRO A 30 -5.61 -16.33 -8.62
C PRO A 30 -4.16 -15.98 -8.99
N GLU A 31 -3.53 -16.76 -9.88
CA GLU A 31 -2.16 -16.51 -10.32
C GLU A 31 -2.08 -15.19 -11.10
N LYS A 32 -3.07 -14.93 -11.97
CA LYS A 32 -3.17 -13.68 -12.71
C LYS A 32 -3.36 -12.50 -11.77
N LEU A 33 -4.25 -12.61 -10.76
CA LEU A 33 -4.45 -11.56 -9.77
C LEU A 33 -3.17 -11.24 -9.02
N PHE A 34 -2.44 -12.26 -8.58
CA PHE A 34 -1.14 -12.10 -7.91
C PHE A 34 -0.14 -11.37 -8.80
N LYS A 35 0.01 -11.80 -10.05
CA LYS A 35 0.95 -11.18 -11.01
C LYS A 35 0.58 -9.73 -11.32
N ASP A 36 -0.68 -9.44 -11.59
CA ASP A 36 -1.16 -8.10 -11.90
C ASP A 36 -0.95 -7.14 -10.70
N MET A 37 -1.27 -7.58 -9.48
CA MET A 37 -1.04 -6.79 -8.27
C MET A 37 0.45 -6.58 -7.99
N SER A 38 1.30 -7.59 -8.17
CA SER A 38 2.74 -7.48 -8.01
C SER A 38 3.36 -6.51 -9.01
N ALA A 39 2.95 -6.57 -10.27
CA ALA A 39 3.40 -5.64 -11.30
C ALA A 39 3.00 -4.19 -10.98
N PHE A 40 1.73 -3.97 -10.61
CA PHE A 40 1.24 -2.65 -10.23
C PHE A 40 1.92 -2.09 -8.97
N MET A 41 2.17 -2.94 -7.97
CA MET A 41 2.92 -2.58 -6.76
C MET A 41 4.33 -2.09 -7.13
N THR A 42 5.05 -2.82 -7.99
CA THR A 42 6.39 -2.47 -8.47
C THR A 42 6.39 -1.14 -9.23
N GLU A 43 5.49 -0.97 -10.20
CA GLU A 43 5.35 0.27 -10.97
C GLU A 43 5.06 1.47 -10.06
N SER A 44 4.23 1.28 -9.05
CA SER A 44 3.90 2.29 -8.04
C SER A 44 5.02 2.51 -7.01
N LYS A 45 6.13 1.75 -7.07
CA LYS A 45 7.24 1.76 -6.10
C LYS A 45 6.78 1.48 -4.66
N GLY A 46 5.75 0.64 -4.55
CA GLY A 46 5.23 0.15 -3.27
C GLY A 46 5.98 -1.07 -2.78
N VAL A 47 5.86 -1.35 -1.50
CA VAL A 47 6.38 -2.56 -0.82
C VAL A 47 5.25 -3.47 -0.35
N GLY A 48 4.01 -3.01 -0.48
CA GLY A 48 2.77 -3.72 -0.22
C GLY A 48 1.62 -3.08 -0.99
N LEU A 49 0.63 -3.88 -1.35
CA LEU A 49 -0.58 -3.45 -2.04
C LEU A 49 -1.71 -4.42 -1.72
N SER A 50 -2.81 -3.92 -1.19
CA SER A 50 -4.02 -4.70 -0.94
C SER A 50 -5.04 -4.55 -2.06
N ALA A 51 -5.84 -5.60 -2.29
CA ALA A 51 -6.82 -5.67 -3.37
C ALA A 51 -7.87 -4.55 -3.28
N ASN A 52 -8.29 -4.16 -2.07
CA ASN A 52 -9.26 -3.07 -1.89
C ASN A 52 -8.71 -1.68 -2.23
N GLN A 53 -7.38 -1.49 -2.32
CA GLN A 53 -6.77 -0.27 -2.85
C GLN A 53 -6.94 -0.15 -4.37
N VAL A 54 -7.14 -1.23 -5.07
CA VAL A 54 -7.37 -1.27 -6.52
C VAL A 54 -8.81 -1.63 -6.89
N GLY A 55 -9.75 -1.46 -5.95
CA GLY A 55 -11.18 -1.61 -6.20
C GLY A 55 -11.70 -3.05 -6.17
N LEU A 56 -10.90 -4.00 -5.69
CA LEU A 56 -11.29 -5.39 -5.54
C LEU A 56 -11.64 -5.69 -4.07
N PRO A 57 -12.83 -6.24 -3.76
CA PRO A 57 -13.29 -6.36 -2.37
C PRO A 57 -12.74 -7.58 -1.61
N TYR A 58 -11.72 -8.25 -2.13
CA TYR A 58 -11.24 -9.53 -1.63
C TYR A 58 -10.14 -9.39 -0.58
N SER A 59 -10.07 -10.35 0.36
CA SER A 59 -9.03 -10.48 1.38
C SER A 59 -7.73 -10.99 0.75
N VAL A 60 -7.11 -10.13 -0.07
CA VAL A 60 -5.87 -10.41 -0.81
C VAL A 60 -4.96 -9.20 -0.75
N PHE A 61 -3.67 -9.44 -0.57
CA PHE A 61 -2.63 -8.44 -0.77
C PHE A 61 -1.33 -9.07 -1.29
N VAL A 62 -0.45 -8.25 -1.81
CA VAL A 62 0.91 -8.61 -2.19
C VAL A 62 1.90 -7.77 -1.42
N PHE A 63 3.07 -8.31 -1.10
CA PHE A 63 4.15 -7.55 -0.50
C PHE A 63 5.52 -8.11 -0.90
N GLY A 64 6.55 -7.27 -0.84
CA GLY A 64 7.92 -7.62 -1.19
C GLY A 64 8.74 -6.39 -1.55
N ASP A 65 10.01 -6.60 -1.90
CA ASP A 65 10.89 -5.54 -2.40
C ASP A 65 10.56 -5.27 -3.88
N PRO A 66 10.23 -4.03 -4.28
CA PRO A 66 9.94 -3.71 -5.68
C PRO A 66 11.13 -3.92 -6.63
N ASN A 67 12.37 -4.09 -6.10
CA ASN A 67 13.56 -4.38 -6.90
C ASN A 67 13.75 -5.87 -7.15
N THR A 68 13.04 -6.74 -6.44
CA THR A 68 13.09 -8.22 -6.59
C THR A 68 11.67 -8.77 -6.80
N PRO A 69 11.02 -8.52 -7.95
CA PRO A 69 9.62 -8.93 -8.16
C PRO A 69 9.39 -10.43 -8.07
N ASP A 70 10.41 -11.25 -8.34
CA ASP A 70 10.33 -12.71 -8.26
C ASP A 70 10.20 -13.21 -6.80
N ASP A 71 10.56 -12.39 -5.81
CA ASP A 71 10.46 -12.68 -4.39
C ASP A 71 9.16 -12.15 -3.75
N HIS A 72 8.25 -11.60 -4.55
CA HIS A 72 6.98 -11.10 -4.03
C HIS A 72 6.11 -12.23 -3.49
N VAL A 73 5.41 -11.96 -2.39
CA VAL A 73 4.51 -12.90 -1.74
C VAL A 73 3.07 -12.47 -1.97
N GLY A 74 2.28 -13.36 -2.59
CA GLY A 74 0.83 -13.22 -2.68
C GLY A 74 0.16 -13.85 -1.46
N VAL A 75 -0.64 -13.06 -0.78
CA VAL A 75 -1.30 -13.43 0.48
C VAL A 75 -2.80 -13.38 0.28
N PHE A 76 -3.43 -14.55 0.33
CA PHE A 76 -4.88 -14.71 0.22
C PHE A 76 -5.44 -15.17 1.56
N ASN A 77 -6.56 -14.61 1.97
CA ASN A 77 -7.27 -14.96 3.20
C ASN A 77 -6.35 -14.97 4.44
N PRO A 78 -5.62 -13.89 4.70
CA PRO A 78 -4.65 -13.83 5.78
C PRO A 78 -5.31 -13.89 7.16
N ASN A 79 -4.56 -14.47 8.12
CA ASN A 79 -4.89 -14.43 9.53
C ASN A 79 -3.60 -14.34 10.36
N ILE A 80 -3.41 -13.24 11.08
CA ILE A 80 -2.30 -13.13 12.03
C ILE A 80 -2.68 -13.94 13.28
N VAL A 81 -1.93 -15.00 13.54
CA VAL A 81 -2.20 -15.96 14.61
C VAL A 81 -1.42 -15.68 15.89
N ASP A 82 -0.36 -14.87 15.79
CA ASP A 82 0.47 -14.50 16.93
C ASP A 82 1.17 -13.16 16.72
N TYR A 83 1.32 -12.38 17.79
CA TYR A 83 2.01 -11.09 17.83
C TYR A 83 3.06 -11.12 18.96
N ASN A 84 4.26 -10.64 18.67
CA ASN A 84 5.23 -10.38 19.73
C ASN A 84 4.69 -9.27 20.67
N THR A 85 5.02 -9.38 21.96
CA THR A 85 4.71 -8.35 22.96
C THR A 85 5.57 -7.09 22.80
N GLU A 86 6.74 -7.21 22.17
CA GLU A 86 7.62 -6.09 21.90
C GLU A 86 7.14 -5.30 20.68
N GLU A 87 7.04 -3.98 20.85
CA GLU A 87 6.52 -3.07 19.82
C GLU A 87 7.49 -1.91 19.59
N GLU A 88 7.53 -1.42 18.36
CA GLU A 88 8.33 -0.23 18.00
C GLU A 88 7.54 0.80 17.21
N TYR A 89 7.99 2.08 17.31
CA TYR A 89 7.50 3.16 16.47
C TYR A 89 8.34 3.25 15.19
N ALA A 90 7.72 3.18 14.02
CA ALA A 90 8.36 3.54 12.76
C ALA A 90 7.40 4.32 11.85
N GLU A 91 7.95 5.02 10.86
CA GLU A 91 7.16 5.77 9.88
C GLU A 91 6.51 4.82 8.87
N GLU A 92 5.22 5.04 8.64
CA GLU A 92 4.44 4.36 7.62
C GLU A 92 3.85 5.37 6.64
N GLY A 93 3.81 4.98 5.38
CA GLY A 93 3.07 5.63 4.30
C GLY A 93 2.20 4.60 3.60
N CYS A 94 1.31 5.06 2.73
CA CYS A 94 0.44 4.20 1.94
C CYS A 94 0.30 4.79 0.54
N LEU A 95 0.27 3.96 -0.49
CA LEU A 95 0.05 4.39 -1.88
C LEU A 95 -1.26 5.16 -2.03
N SER A 96 -2.29 4.81 -1.27
CA SER A 96 -3.58 5.50 -1.25
C SER A 96 -3.56 6.88 -0.57
N PHE A 97 -2.48 7.23 0.16
CA PHE A 97 -2.33 8.51 0.87
C PHE A 97 -0.96 9.15 0.55
N PRO A 98 -0.74 9.57 -0.70
CA PRO A 98 0.58 10.00 -1.16
C PRO A 98 1.12 11.19 -0.36
N GLY A 99 2.35 11.04 0.13
CA GLY A 99 3.07 12.07 0.90
C GLY A 99 2.69 12.16 2.38
N LEU A 100 1.73 11.40 2.86
CA LEU A 100 1.43 11.30 4.29
C LEU A 100 2.30 10.20 4.91
N TRP A 101 3.20 10.59 5.82
CA TRP A 101 4.06 9.69 6.59
C TRP A 101 3.80 9.90 8.07
N VAL A 102 3.44 8.82 8.80
CA VAL A 102 3.04 8.91 10.21
C VAL A 102 3.74 7.82 11.01
N LYS A 103 4.23 8.17 12.20
CA LYS A 103 4.77 7.16 13.14
C LYS A 103 3.64 6.33 13.74
N VAL A 104 3.72 5.03 13.48
CA VAL A 104 2.78 4.01 13.98
C VAL A 104 3.53 3.02 14.85
N LYS A 105 2.93 2.62 15.96
CA LYS A 105 3.45 1.61 16.87
C LYS A 105 2.91 0.25 16.46
N ARG A 106 3.80 -0.73 16.25
CA ARG A 106 3.43 -2.10 15.89
C ARG A 106 4.31 -3.14 16.57
N PRO A 107 3.77 -4.35 16.81
CA PRO A 107 4.58 -5.53 17.13
C PRO A 107 5.71 -5.73 16.12
N ILE A 108 6.92 -6.00 16.64
CA ILE A 108 8.12 -6.17 15.79
C ILE A 108 8.18 -7.52 15.09
N THR A 109 7.44 -8.52 15.58
CA THR A 109 7.35 -9.87 15.00
C THR A 109 5.91 -10.34 15.01
N ILE A 110 5.51 -11.00 13.94
CA ILE A 110 4.20 -11.65 13.80
C ILE A 110 4.38 -13.07 13.27
N ARG A 111 3.40 -13.92 13.54
CA ARG A 111 3.18 -15.18 12.84
C ARG A 111 1.81 -15.14 12.17
N ALA A 112 1.79 -15.41 10.86
CA ALA A 112 0.57 -15.34 10.07
C ALA A 112 0.37 -16.64 9.27
N ARG A 113 -0.89 -17.00 9.09
CA ARG A 113 -1.35 -18.04 8.17
C ARG A 113 -2.08 -17.40 7.01
N PHE A 114 -1.93 -17.95 5.83
CA PHE A 114 -2.60 -17.48 4.63
C PHE A 114 -2.65 -18.58 3.57
N GLN A 115 -3.30 -18.34 2.46
CA GLN A 115 -3.21 -19.16 1.27
C GLN A 115 -2.34 -18.46 0.23
N THR A 116 -1.51 -19.22 -0.45
CA THR A 116 -0.78 -18.77 -1.64
C THR A 116 -1.74 -18.72 -2.85
N TRP A 117 -1.28 -18.15 -3.97
CA TRP A 117 -2.11 -18.03 -5.17
C TRP A 117 -2.62 -19.37 -5.74
N ASP A 118 -1.97 -20.49 -5.45
CA ASP A 118 -2.39 -21.84 -5.81
C ASP A 118 -3.37 -22.47 -4.79
N GLY A 119 -3.77 -21.71 -3.75
CA GLY A 119 -4.68 -22.18 -2.70
C GLY A 119 -4.01 -22.95 -1.57
N THR A 120 -2.69 -23.19 -1.66
CA THR A 120 -1.94 -23.90 -0.62
C THR A 120 -1.90 -23.08 0.67
N GLN A 121 -2.14 -23.73 1.81
CA GLN A 121 -2.00 -23.12 3.14
C GLN A 121 -0.52 -22.96 3.50
N ASP A 122 -0.15 -21.77 3.92
CA ASP A 122 1.20 -21.46 4.39
C ASP A 122 1.21 -20.73 5.73
N THR A 123 2.35 -20.77 6.40
CA THR A 123 2.57 -20.07 7.69
C THR A 123 3.94 -19.41 7.66
N ILE A 124 3.94 -18.10 7.86
CA ILE A 124 5.16 -17.30 7.85
C ILE A 124 5.39 -16.64 9.21
N VAL A 125 6.66 -16.53 9.60
CA VAL A 125 7.11 -15.68 10.72
C VAL A 125 7.89 -14.52 10.14
N LEU A 126 7.43 -13.32 10.40
CA LEU A 126 8.02 -12.08 9.90
C LEU A 126 8.51 -11.21 11.06
N GLY A 127 9.65 -10.55 10.86
CA GLY A 127 10.22 -9.59 11.79
C GLY A 127 10.48 -8.22 11.16
N GLY A 128 10.62 -7.18 11.99
CA GLY A 128 11.03 -5.85 11.61
C GLY A 128 10.14 -5.22 10.51
N TYR A 129 10.79 -4.77 9.44
CA TYR A 129 10.09 -4.06 8.36
C TYR A 129 9.04 -4.93 7.64
N SER A 130 9.37 -6.20 7.33
CA SER A 130 8.43 -7.10 6.65
C SER A 130 7.19 -7.40 7.51
N ALA A 131 7.37 -7.55 8.84
CA ALA A 131 6.24 -7.69 9.77
C ALA A 131 5.35 -6.45 9.76
N ARG A 132 5.95 -5.25 9.65
CA ARG A 132 5.22 -3.97 9.58
C ARG A 132 4.41 -3.85 8.30
N VAL A 133 5.01 -4.17 7.15
CA VAL A 133 4.32 -4.15 5.85
C VAL A 133 3.15 -5.12 5.87
N PHE A 134 3.36 -6.36 6.31
CA PHE A 134 2.27 -7.34 6.41
C PHE A 134 1.11 -6.83 7.29
N GLN A 135 1.39 -6.27 8.46
CA GLN A 135 0.38 -5.71 9.36
C GLN A 135 -0.35 -4.51 8.75
N HIS A 136 0.34 -3.70 7.95
CA HIS A 136 -0.26 -2.57 7.24
C HIS A 136 -1.28 -3.06 6.21
N GLU A 137 -0.92 -4.02 5.37
CA GLU A 137 -1.82 -4.60 4.37
C GLU A 137 -2.96 -5.41 5.03
N TYR A 138 -2.66 -6.11 6.12
CA TYR A 138 -3.67 -6.83 6.90
C TYR A 138 -4.74 -5.90 7.48
N ASP A 139 -4.35 -4.71 7.97
CA ASP A 139 -5.31 -3.70 8.44
C ASP A 139 -6.32 -3.31 7.35
N HIS A 140 -5.88 -3.20 6.11
CA HIS A 140 -6.76 -2.89 4.98
C HIS A 140 -7.87 -3.92 4.78
N MET A 141 -7.67 -5.17 5.21
CA MET A 141 -8.72 -6.22 5.14
C MET A 141 -9.93 -5.90 6.04
N PHE A 142 -9.74 -5.07 7.06
CA PHE A 142 -10.75 -4.65 8.05
C PHE A 142 -11.12 -3.16 7.92
N GLY A 143 -10.90 -2.56 6.76
CA GLY A 143 -11.20 -1.15 6.54
C GLY A 143 -10.36 -0.18 7.40
N VAL A 144 -9.25 -0.65 7.98
CA VAL A 144 -8.36 0.14 8.84
C VAL A 144 -7.19 0.68 8.02
N THR A 145 -6.87 1.94 8.21
CA THR A 145 -5.71 2.58 7.58
C THR A 145 -4.68 3.02 8.62
N PHE A 146 -3.41 3.05 8.24
CA PHE A 146 -2.27 3.30 9.14
C PHE A 146 -2.42 4.56 10.01
N HIS A 147 -3.03 5.62 9.49
CA HIS A 147 -3.22 6.85 10.23
C HIS A 147 -4.28 6.73 11.36
N GLN A 148 -5.14 5.71 11.33
CA GLN A 148 -6.06 5.38 12.43
C GLN A 148 -5.35 4.66 13.57
N ARG A 149 -4.19 4.01 13.28
CA ARG A 149 -3.32 3.38 14.28
C ARG A 149 -2.39 4.38 14.98
N ALA A 150 -2.16 5.54 14.35
CA ALA A 150 -1.27 6.56 14.90
C ALA A 150 -1.91 7.27 16.10
N ASN A 151 -1.09 7.67 17.08
CA ASN A 151 -1.57 8.58 18.09
C ASN A 151 -1.79 9.99 17.49
N THR A 152 -2.64 10.79 18.14
CA THR A 152 -3.03 12.11 17.66
C THR A 152 -1.86 13.05 17.47
N PHE A 153 -0.85 13.03 18.36
CA PHE A 153 0.34 13.87 18.27
C PHE A 153 1.13 13.61 16.97
N HIS A 154 1.39 12.33 16.65
CA HIS A 154 2.12 11.96 15.44
C HIS A 154 1.32 12.28 14.17
N LEU A 155 0.01 12.02 14.21
CA LEU A 155 -0.88 12.31 13.09
C LEU A 155 -0.98 13.81 12.79
N ASP A 156 -1.15 14.65 13.81
CA ASP A 156 -1.22 16.11 13.64
C ASP A 156 0.08 16.70 13.10
N ARG A 157 1.23 16.19 13.60
CA ARG A 157 2.55 16.57 13.08
C ARG A 157 2.71 16.19 11.62
N ALA A 158 2.31 14.98 11.25
CA ALA A 158 2.37 14.49 9.86
C ALA A 158 1.49 15.33 8.92
N LYS A 159 0.25 15.63 9.32
CA LYS A 159 -0.66 16.49 8.55
C LYS A 159 -0.11 17.91 8.35
N LYS A 160 0.52 18.50 9.38
CA LYS A 160 1.17 19.81 9.29
C LYS A 160 2.32 19.76 8.28
N ASN A 161 3.17 18.73 8.35
CA ASN A 161 4.29 18.55 7.42
C ASN A 161 3.80 18.38 5.97
N LEU A 162 2.79 17.55 5.73
CA LEU A 162 2.19 17.37 4.40
C LEU A 162 1.66 18.70 3.84
N LYS A 163 0.96 19.49 4.65
CA LYS A 163 0.45 20.81 4.26
C LYS A 163 1.60 21.77 3.86
N LEU A 164 2.71 21.76 4.58
CA LEU A 164 3.89 22.57 4.27
C LEU A 164 4.55 22.11 2.95
N LEU A 165 4.71 20.81 2.74
CA LEU A 165 5.26 20.25 1.52
C LEU A 165 4.41 20.60 0.30
N ASN A 166 3.09 20.48 0.39
CA ASN A 166 2.18 20.81 -0.69
C ASN A 166 2.22 22.32 -1.03
N ARG A 167 2.33 23.20 -0.03
CA ARG A 167 2.53 24.65 -0.26
C ARG A 167 3.86 24.94 -0.98
N ARG A 168 4.96 24.28 -0.62
CA ARG A 168 6.26 24.44 -1.28
C ARG A 168 6.20 23.97 -2.73
N ARG A 169 5.62 22.79 -2.98
CA ARG A 169 5.42 22.24 -4.36
C ARG A 169 4.62 23.18 -5.24
N LYS A 170 3.53 23.76 -4.70
CA LYS A 170 2.70 24.72 -5.45
C LYS A 170 3.53 25.96 -5.83
N ARG A 171 4.24 26.57 -4.88
CA ARG A 171 5.09 27.75 -5.14
C ARG A 171 6.19 27.46 -6.18
N SER A 172 6.81 26.28 -6.14
CA SER A 172 7.82 25.88 -7.13
C SER A 172 7.22 25.74 -8.53
N LYS A 173 6.03 25.15 -8.67
CA LYS A 173 5.33 25.04 -9.96
C LYS A 173 4.95 26.41 -10.51
N ASP A 174 4.40 27.31 -9.68
CA ASP A 174 4.02 28.66 -10.09
C ASP A 174 5.26 29.47 -10.55
N SER A 175 6.41 29.33 -9.85
CA SER A 175 7.66 29.99 -10.22
C SER A 175 8.24 29.44 -11.55
N SER A 176 8.10 28.15 -11.83
CA SER A 176 8.56 27.56 -13.09
C SER A 176 7.72 27.99 -14.29
N LEU A 177 6.39 28.10 -14.11
CA LEU A 177 5.48 28.59 -15.15
C LEU A 177 5.75 30.05 -15.50
N LEU A 178 6.03 30.91 -14.52
CA LEU A 178 6.38 32.32 -14.73
C LEU A 178 7.71 32.49 -15.50
N LYS A 179 8.68 31.62 -15.27
CA LYS A 179 9.95 31.63 -16.00
C LYS A 179 9.78 31.20 -17.47
N HIS A 180 8.93 30.24 -17.76
CA HIS A 180 8.67 29.80 -19.13
C HIS A 180 7.87 30.85 -19.93
N SER A 181 6.90 31.55 -19.30
CA SER A 181 6.17 32.64 -19.95
C SER A 181 7.03 33.87 -20.26
N ALA A 182 8.04 34.15 -19.42
CA ALA A 182 8.95 35.27 -19.62
C ALA A 182 9.98 35.00 -20.74
N SER A 183 10.34 33.73 -21.00
CA SER A 183 11.31 33.38 -22.07
C SER A 183 10.67 33.31 -23.46
N SER A 184 9.36 33.20 -23.58
CA SER A 184 8.65 33.17 -24.85
C SER A 184 8.30 34.54 -25.42
N THR A 185 8.53 35.63 -24.68
CA THR A 185 8.24 37.02 -25.14
C THR A 185 9.45 37.78 -25.69
N VAL A 186 10.66 37.18 -25.73
CA VAL A 186 11.91 37.84 -26.22
C VAL A 186 12.37 37.32 -27.57
N GLY A 187 11.53 36.66 -28.35
CA GLY A 187 11.87 36.10 -29.68
C GLY A 187 11.02 36.67 -30.83
N GLY A 188 10.84 37.97 -30.87
CA GLY A 188 10.11 38.64 -31.97
C GLY A 188 10.68 40.04 -32.27
N SER A 189 11.76 40.06 -33.01
CA SER A 189 12.19 41.26 -33.77
C SER A 189 12.95 40.80 -34.99
#